data_d209427722bf720ab77a2ec65a12bbd1
#
_entry.id   d209427722bf720ab77a2ec65a12bbd1
#
_cell.length_a   1.000
_cell.length_b   1.000
_cell.length_c   1.000
_cell.angle_alpha   90.00
_cell.angle_beta   90.00
_cell.angle_gamma   90.00
#
_symmetry.space_group_name_H-M   'P 1'
#
loop_
_entity.id
_entity.type
_entity.pdbx_description
1 polymer ?
#
loop_
_entity_poly.entity_id
_entity_poly.type
_entity_poly.pdbx_seq_one_letter_code
_entity_poly.pdbx_strand_id
1 'polypeptide(L)'
;MKAMKKLFGTDGIRAVAGEPPLDDRTIYAVGLALAHTLSRTTEQPHLLLGMDTRESSDHIAAVLTAGLTAGGAVVSSAGIITTPAVAYLTVARGYQAGVVISASHNPWQDNGIKLFGPDGYKLPDAVELEMEAEIFRHLPEVTVPQTGLAAPEVDESMRVEYVRSLLAAVPELSLGSMCIVVDCANGAASAVAPELFGELIARHGGEVRFTHASPNGRNINEACGALHADVVAAEVAAQKASLGVTFDGDADRSLFADEHGRVVNGDAVLLLAGRHLQSQGKLAGDIVVATTMSNMGLEAALKRSGIRMLRAPVGDKYVLEQMQATGASLGGEQSGHILFAGRSTTGDGLLTALLLLEIVARSGKTLGALTEDLKVFPQVIVNVRVAERRPLESIESVVQAIRTAEAELSGTGRVVVRYSGTEPLARIMVEAEDEQQMHHHAHAIESAIREQLGM
;
A
#
# COMPACT_ATOMS: atom_id res chain seq x y z
N MET A 1 -22.95 11.83 14.11
CA MET A 1 -22.69 11.13 12.83
C MET A 1 -21.42 11.77 12.24
N LYS A 2 -20.34 11.00 12.00
CA LYS A 2 -19.21 11.54 11.21
C LYS A 2 -19.74 11.91 9.83
N ALA A 3 -19.41 13.09 9.33
CA ALA A 3 -19.70 13.46 7.95
C ALA A 3 -19.04 12.43 7.03
N MET A 4 -19.79 11.91 6.08
CA MET A 4 -19.30 10.89 5.16
C MET A 4 -18.66 11.58 3.96
N LYS A 5 -17.39 11.25 3.67
CA LYS A 5 -16.68 11.73 2.48
C LYS A 5 -17.41 11.27 1.22
N LYS A 6 -17.42 12.11 0.20
CA LYS A 6 -18.09 11.85 -1.09
C LYS A 6 -17.11 11.69 -2.25
N LEU A 7 -15.95 12.34 -2.18
CA LEU A 7 -14.90 12.31 -3.20
C LEU A 7 -13.69 11.49 -2.73
N PHE A 8 -13.19 11.79 -1.52
CA PHE A 8 -12.04 11.09 -0.97
C PHE A 8 -12.42 9.71 -0.43
N GLY A 9 -11.80 8.68 -1.00
CA GLY A 9 -11.84 7.33 -0.46
C GLY A 9 -10.85 7.14 0.71
N THR A 10 -10.40 5.91 0.92
CA THR A 10 -9.33 5.58 1.89
C THR A 10 -7.94 6.02 1.42
N ASP A 11 -7.76 6.21 0.11
CA ASP A 11 -6.47 6.53 -0.51
C ASP A 11 -6.66 7.52 -1.68
N GLY A 12 -7.11 8.72 -1.37
CA GLY A 12 -7.35 9.78 -2.34
C GLY A 12 -8.66 9.67 -3.12
N ILE A 13 -8.75 10.41 -4.21
CA ILE A 13 -9.85 10.40 -5.16
C ILE A 13 -9.52 9.40 -6.27
N ARG A 14 -10.40 8.45 -6.59
CA ARG A 14 -10.18 7.45 -7.65
C ARG A 14 -11.44 7.26 -8.50
N ALA A 15 -11.25 7.15 -9.82
CA ALA A 15 -12.30 6.81 -10.77
C ALA A 15 -11.69 6.36 -12.11
N VAL A 16 -12.54 6.01 -13.07
CA VAL A 16 -12.15 5.92 -14.48
C VAL A 16 -11.76 7.32 -14.95
N ALA A 17 -10.60 7.45 -15.60
CA ALA A 17 -10.12 8.75 -16.09
C ALA A 17 -11.09 9.34 -17.11
N GLY A 18 -11.42 10.64 -16.95
CA GLY A 18 -12.41 11.35 -17.77
C GLY A 18 -13.85 11.20 -17.29
N GLU A 19 -14.13 10.35 -16.32
CA GLU A 19 -15.45 10.22 -15.68
C GLU A 19 -15.46 10.88 -14.29
N PRO A 20 -16.60 11.47 -13.85
CA PRO A 20 -16.68 12.02 -12.49
C PRO A 20 -16.35 10.97 -11.43
N PRO A 21 -15.53 11.30 -10.43
CA PRO A 21 -14.96 12.61 -10.11
C PRO A 21 -13.56 12.90 -10.72
N LEU A 22 -13.11 12.19 -11.75
CA LEU A 22 -11.87 12.48 -12.49
C LEU A 22 -12.14 13.06 -13.89
N ASP A 23 -13.22 13.82 -14.05
CA ASP A 23 -13.46 14.71 -15.17
C ASP A 23 -12.69 16.03 -15.01
N ASP A 24 -12.41 16.71 -16.13
CA ASP A 24 -11.59 17.93 -16.16
C ASP A 24 -12.08 19.01 -15.19
N ARG A 25 -13.39 19.15 -15.06
CA ARG A 25 -14.01 20.18 -14.22
C ARG A 25 -13.75 19.91 -12.73
N THR A 26 -13.90 18.65 -12.34
CA THR A 26 -13.63 18.24 -10.95
C THR A 26 -12.13 18.30 -10.64
N ILE A 27 -11.25 17.83 -11.55
CA ILE A 27 -9.80 17.90 -11.38
C ILE A 27 -9.35 19.36 -11.21
N TYR A 28 -9.83 20.27 -12.04
CA TYR A 28 -9.52 21.71 -11.94
C TYR A 28 -9.99 22.28 -10.61
N ALA A 29 -11.22 21.92 -10.16
CA ALA A 29 -11.75 22.35 -8.87
C ALA A 29 -10.92 21.81 -7.69
N VAL A 30 -10.38 20.58 -7.78
CA VAL A 30 -9.43 20.03 -6.80
C VAL A 30 -8.19 20.90 -6.71
N GLY A 31 -7.60 21.29 -7.85
CA GLY A 31 -6.45 22.19 -7.89
C GLY A 31 -6.72 23.54 -7.23
N LEU A 32 -7.83 24.19 -7.58
CA LEU A 32 -8.26 25.46 -6.97
C LEU A 32 -8.44 25.33 -5.46
N ALA A 33 -9.16 24.30 -5.00
CA ALA A 33 -9.45 24.08 -3.59
C ALA A 33 -8.16 23.83 -2.79
N LEU A 34 -7.22 23.06 -3.33
CA LEU A 34 -5.95 22.79 -2.69
C LEU A 34 -5.10 24.07 -2.58
N ALA A 35 -4.96 24.84 -3.66
CA ALA A 35 -4.26 26.11 -3.65
C ALA A 35 -4.85 27.08 -2.62
N HIS A 36 -6.17 27.27 -2.60
CA HIS A 36 -6.86 28.13 -1.64
C HIS A 36 -6.72 27.66 -0.19
N THR A 37 -6.75 26.35 0.04
CA THR A 37 -6.54 25.78 1.39
C THR A 37 -5.13 26.11 1.90
N LEU A 38 -4.13 25.94 1.07
CA LEU A 38 -2.73 26.21 1.42
C LEU A 38 -2.44 27.72 1.52
N SER A 39 -3.11 28.55 0.73
CA SER A 39 -2.94 30.02 0.77
C SER A 39 -3.42 30.66 2.07
N ARG A 40 -4.14 29.91 2.92
CA ARG A 40 -4.49 30.37 4.28
C ARG A 40 -3.27 30.49 5.20
N THR A 41 -2.21 29.76 4.92
CA THR A 41 -0.99 29.71 5.74
C THR A 41 0.27 30.19 4.99
N THR A 42 0.26 30.23 3.67
CA THR A 42 1.41 30.55 2.84
C THR A 42 0.97 31.40 1.63
N GLU A 43 1.49 32.60 1.46
CA GLU A 43 1.08 33.55 0.42
C GLU A 43 1.14 32.98 -1.00
N GLN A 44 2.19 32.19 -1.31
CA GLN A 44 2.35 31.51 -2.59
C GLN A 44 2.77 30.05 -2.31
N PRO A 45 1.82 29.14 -2.14
CA PRO A 45 2.17 27.76 -1.85
C PRO A 45 2.86 27.07 -3.03
N HIS A 46 3.91 26.33 -2.74
CA HIS A 46 4.69 25.56 -3.71
C HIS A 46 4.43 24.08 -3.50
N LEU A 47 3.95 23.39 -4.54
CA LEU A 47 3.56 21.97 -4.48
C LEU A 47 4.46 21.14 -5.38
N LEU A 48 4.64 19.89 -4.95
CA LEU A 48 5.28 18.85 -5.76
C LEU A 48 4.22 17.96 -6.41
N LEU A 49 4.39 17.66 -7.70
CA LEU A 49 3.56 16.74 -8.45
C LEU A 49 4.39 15.58 -8.97
N GLY A 50 3.91 14.36 -8.76
CA GLY A 50 4.44 13.14 -9.37
C GLY A 50 3.31 12.27 -9.90
N MET A 51 3.60 11.32 -10.78
CA MET A 51 2.60 10.47 -11.40
C MET A 51 3.14 9.08 -11.74
N ASP A 52 2.23 8.13 -11.94
CA ASP A 52 2.55 6.83 -12.52
C ASP A 52 2.50 6.87 -14.06
N THR A 53 2.62 5.71 -14.68
CA THR A 53 2.81 5.56 -16.12
C THR A 53 1.52 5.51 -16.94
N ARG A 54 0.34 5.75 -16.36
CA ARG A 54 -0.96 5.70 -17.05
C ARG A 54 -1.05 6.77 -18.12
N GLU A 55 -1.63 6.44 -19.27
CA GLU A 55 -1.75 7.39 -20.40
C GLU A 55 -2.56 8.65 -20.03
N SER A 56 -3.48 8.56 -19.06
CA SER A 56 -4.27 9.69 -18.59
C SER A 56 -3.53 10.64 -17.64
N SER A 57 -2.36 10.24 -17.11
CA SER A 57 -1.67 10.97 -16.04
C SER A 57 -1.20 12.35 -16.49
N ASP A 58 -0.65 12.49 -17.70
CA ASP A 58 -0.22 13.78 -18.26
C ASP A 58 -1.38 14.78 -18.38
N HIS A 59 -2.54 14.32 -18.86
CA HIS A 59 -3.72 15.17 -18.99
C HIS A 59 -4.24 15.62 -17.61
N ILE A 60 -4.35 14.69 -16.67
CA ILE A 60 -4.76 15.00 -15.29
C ILE A 60 -3.77 15.99 -14.65
N ALA A 61 -2.48 15.79 -14.84
CA ALA A 61 -1.42 16.71 -14.37
C ALA A 61 -1.60 18.12 -14.92
N ALA A 62 -1.87 18.24 -16.22
CA ALA A 62 -2.06 19.53 -16.87
C ALA A 62 -3.30 20.28 -16.35
N VAL A 63 -4.44 19.59 -16.24
CA VAL A 63 -5.69 20.18 -15.73
C VAL A 63 -5.56 20.57 -14.25
N LEU A 64 -4.99 19.69 -13.43
CA LEU A 64 -4.77 19.95 -12.00
C LEU A 64 -3.83 21.15 -11.80
N THR A 65 -2.72 21.21 -12.56
CA THR A 65 -1.76 22.33 -12.53
C THR A 65 -2.43 23.64 -12.90
N ALA A 66 -3.30 23.64 -13.91
CA ALA A 66 -4.04 24.84 -14.30
C ALA A 66 -4.93 25.34 -13.15
N GLY A 67 -5.63 24.44 -12.44
CA GLY A 67 -6.41 24.77 -11.27
C GLY A 67 -5.56 25.30 -10.11
N LEU A 68 -4.44 24.66 -9.80
CA LEU A 68 -3.46 25.08 -8.78
C LEU A 68 -2.91 26.48 -9.07
N THR A 69 -2.48 26.72 -10.32
CA THR A 69 -1.92 28.00 -10.76
C THR A 69 -2.98 29.11 -10.73
N ALA A 70 -4.20 28.81 -11.15
CA ALA A 70 -5.32 29.77 -11.05
C ALA A 70 -5.65 30.15 -9.59
N GLY A 71 -5.40 29.23 -8.64
CA GLY A 71 -5.48 29.48 -7.20
C GLY A 71 -4.24 30.16 -6.60
N GLY A 72 -3.24 30.54 -7.41
CA GLY A 72 -2.04 31.25 -6.96
C GLY A 72 -0.88 30.35 -6.52
N ALA A 73 -0.95 29.04 -6.71
CA ALA A 73 0.10 28.12 -6.34
C ALA A 73 1.19 28.00 -7.44
N VAL A 74 2.39 27.60 -7.02
CA VAL A 74 3.50 27.19 -7.90
C VAL A 74 3.60 25.67 -7.87
N VAL A 75 3.81 25.03 -9.02
CA VAL A 75 3.89 23.57 -9.13
C VAL A 75 5.24 23.17 -9.73
N SER A 76 5.97 22.30 -9.04
CA SER A 76 7.12 21.57 -9.56
C SER A 76 6.71 20.14 -9.89
N SER A 77 7.30 19.55 -10.92
CA SER A 77 7.02 18.17 -11.33
C SER A 77 8.25 17.28 -11.19
N ALA A 78 8.06 16.13 -10.57
CA ALA A 78 9.03 15.03 -10.58
C ALA A 78 8.78 14.04 -11.74
N GLY A 79 7.78 14.29 -12.59
CA GLY A 79 7.40 13.42 -13.69
C GLY A 79 6.89 12.05 -13.22
N ILE A 80 7.29 11.00 -13.94
CA ILE A 80 6.98 9.62 -13.53
C ILE A 80 7.90 9.24 -12.37
N ILE A 81 7.26 9.09 -11.20
CA ILE A 81 7.97 8.78 -9.95
C ILE A 81 7.04 8.04 -8.99
N THR A 82 7.59 7.31 -8.03
CA THR A 82 6.82 6.52 -7.06
C THR A 82 6.09 7.39 -6.04
N THR A 83 4.97 6.91 -5.50
CA THR A 83 4.24 7.58 -4.41
C THR A 83 5.14 7.92 -3.22
N PRO A 84 5.97 6.99 -2.68
CA PRO A 84 6.86 7.32 -1.57
C PRO A 84 7.93 8.36 -1.93
N ALA A 85 8.36 8.44 -3.18
CA ALA A 85 9.30 9.48 -3.61
C ALA A 85 8.68 10.88 -3.49
N VAL A 86 7.41 11.05 -3.87
CA VAL A 86 6.71 12.33 -3.70
C VAL A 86 6.58 12.69 -2.22
N ALA A 87 6.20 11.73 -1.37
CA ALA A 87 6.11 11.95 0.07
C ALA A 87 7.48 12.39 0.66
N TYR A 88 8.55 11.68 0.30
CA TYR A 88 9.92 12.00 0.72
C TYR A 88 10.37 13.40 0.25
N LEU A 89 10.23 13.68 -1.04
CA LEU A 89 10.68 14.95 -1.64
C LEU A 89 9.87 16.15 -1.17
N THR A 90 8.58 15.94 -0.82
CA THR A 90 7.76 17.00 -0.22
C THR A 90 8.41 17.52 1.05
N VAL A 91 8.86 16.62 1.93
CA VAL A 91 9.58 16.97 3.16
C VAL A 91 10.98 17.50 2.87
N ALA A 92 11.75 16.77 2.06
CA ALA A 92 13.17 17.06 1.81
C ALA A 92 13.40 18.43 1.16
N ARG A 93 12.48 18.87 0.30
CA ARG A 93 12.55 20.15 -0.41
C ARG A 93 11.64 21.24 0.16
N GLY A 94 10.88 20.94 1.22
CA GLY A 94 10.05 21.91 1.93
C GLY A 94 8.82 22.37 1.15
N TYR A 95 8.22 21.50 0.32
CA TYR A 95 6.96 21.79 -0.36
C TYR A 95 5.80 21.83 0.65
N GLN A 96 4.80 22.67 0.38
CA GLN A 96 3.61 22.79 1.22
C GLN A 96 2.65 21.63 1.05
N ALA A 97 2.74 20.94 -0.09
CA ALA A 97 2.01 19.68 -0.32
C ALA A 97 2.68 18.84 -1.42
N GLY A 98 2.48 17.55 -1.38
CA GLY A 98 2.78 16.61 -2.45
C GLY A 98 1.50 16.09 -3.08
N VAL A 99 1.48 15.96 -4.39
CA VAL A 99 0.36 15.39 -5.15
C VAL A 99 0.88 14.23 -5.99
N VAL A 100 0.18 13.10 -5.91
CA VAL A 100 0.47 11.92 -6.74
C VAL A 100 -0.75 11.61 -7.62
N ILE A 101 -0.50 11.47 -8.91
CA ILE A 101 -1.50 11.03 -9.88
C ILE A 101 -1.28 9.54 -10.13
N SER A 102 -2.12 8.72 -9.48
CA SER A 102 -2.06 7.25 -9.57
C SER A 102 -3.31 6.61 -8.99
N ALA A 103 -3.68 5.44 -9.51
CA ALA A 103 -4.65 4.52 -8.92
C ALA A 103 -4.00 3.23 -8.38
N SER A 104 -2.69 3.26 -8.08
CA SER A 104 -1.94 2.13 -7.51
C SER A 104 -2.10 0.86 -8.36
N HIS A 105 -2.67 -0.21 -7.79
CA HIS A 105 -2.82 -1.52 -8.43
C HIS A 105 -4.02 -1.66 -9.38
N ASN A 106 -4.85 -0.62 -9.54
CA ASN A 106 -6.00 -0.65 -10.46
C ASN A 106 -5.55 -0.77 -11.93
N PRO A 107 -6.42 -1.23 -12.85
CA PRO A 107 -6.13 -1.26 -14.28
C PRO A 107 -5.90 0.15 -14.85
N TRP A 108 -5.32 0.24 -16.04
CA TRP A 108 -4.83 1.50 -16.64
C TRP A 108 -5.93 2.54 -16.89
N GLN A 109 -7.18 2.11 -17.06
CA GLN A 109 -8.33 3.01 -17.29
C GLN A 109 -8.65 3.87 -16.06
N ASP A 110 -8.39 3.33 -14.87
CA ASP A 110 -8.55 4.06 -13.62
C ASP A 110 -7.36 4.99 -13.40
N ASN A 111 -7.61 6.10 -12.70
CA ASN A 111 -6.58 6.96 -12.17
C ASN A 111 -7.01 7.52 -10.82
N GLY A 112 -6.18 8.35 -10.20
CA GLY A 112 -6.48 8.95 -8.92
C GLY A 112 -5.61 10.15 -8.59
N ILE A 113 -6.01 10.88 -7.54
CA ILE A 113 -5.27 12.00 -6.98
C ILE A 113 -5.11 11.74 -5.49
N LYS A 114 -3.85 11.54 -5.06
CA LYS A 114 -3.46 11.37 -3.65
C LYS A 114 -2.78 12.65 -3.17
N LEU A 115 -3.03 13.06 -1.92
CA LEU A 115 -2.52 14.29 -1.35
C LEU A 115 -1.71 14.01 -0.10
N PHE A 116 -0.54 14.65 -0.03
CA PHE A 116 0.36 14.60 1.11
C PHE A 116 0.55 16.00 1.68
N GLY A 117 0.58 16.10 3.01
CA GLY A 117 0.92 17.33 3.73
C GLY A 117 2.42 17.66 3.66
N PRO A 118 2.82 18.82 4.19
CA PRO A 118 4.22 19.26 4.21
C PRO A 118 5.12 18.36 5.06
N ASP A 119 4.52 17.52 5.90
CA ASP A 119 5.17 16.50 6.72
C ASP A 119 5.34 15.14 5.99
N GLY A 120 4.89 15.04 4.74
CA GLY A 120 4.96 13.84 3.92
C GLY A 120 3.93 12.76 4.28
N TYR A 121 3.01 13.03 5.20
CA TYR A 121 1.89 12.13 5.50
C TYR A 121 0.67 12.44 4.65
N LYS A 122 -0.19 11.45 4.44
CA LYS A 122 -1.51 11.66 3.84
C LYS A 122 -2.33 12.65 4.67
N LEU A 123 -3.18 13.43 4.00
CA LEU A 123 -4.01 14.41 4.70
C LEU A 123 -4.94 13.73 5.72
N PRO A 124 -5.12 14.32 6.92
CA PRO A 124 -6.11 13.86 7.89
C PRO A 124 -7.54 13.94 7.33
N ASP A 125 -8.45 13.05 7.77
CA ASP A 125 -9.86 13.04 7.36
C ASP A 125 -10.57 14.40 7.49
N ALA A 126 -10.25 15.15 8.54
CA ALA A 126 -10.83 16.46 8.76
C ALA A 126 -10.44 17.46 7.65
N VAL A 127 -9.17 17.43 7.22
CA VAL A 127 -8.66 18.28 6.14
C VAL A 127 -9.25 17.86 4.79
N GLU A 128 -9.36 16.55 4.52
CA GLU A 128 -10.00 16.06 3.30
C GLU A 128 -11.47 16.45 3.22
N LEU A 129 -12.22 16.43 4.35
CA LEU A 129 -13.61 16.88 4.41
C LEU A 129 -13.75 18.39 4.17
N GLU A 130 -12.84 19.21 4.71
CA GLU A 130 -12.80 20.64 4.43
C GLU A 130 -12.49 20.90 2.96
N MET A 131 -11.55 20.14 2.38
CA MET A 131 -11.25 20.23 0.95
C MET A 131 -12.43 19.82 0.08
N GLU A 132 -13.18 18.76 0.43
CA GLU A 132 -14.38 18.40 -0.31
C GLU A 132 -15.40 19.53 -0.33
N ALA A 133 -15.62 20.18 0.81
CA ALA A 133 -16.52 21.32 0.88
C ALA A 133 -16.05 22.48 -0.03
N GLU A 134 -14.75 22.71 -0.06
CA GLU A 134 -14.13 23.73 -0.93
C GLU A 134 -14.26 23.36 -2.41
N ILE A 135 -14.00 22.09 -2.78
CA ILE A 135 -14.18 21.58 -4.15
C ILE A 135 -15.63 21.78 -4.60
N PHE A 136 -16.61 21.35 -3.79
CA PHE A 136 -18.03 21.50 -4.14
C PHE A 136 -18.49 22.97 -4.22
N ARG A 137 -17.85 23.88 -3.51
CA ARG A 137 -18.12 25.32 -3.61
C ARG A 137 -17.63 25.88 -4.94
N HIS A 138 -16.46 25.47 -5.42
CA HIS A 138 -15.91 25.92 -6.70
C HIS A 138 -16.58 25.28 -7.90
N LEU A 139 -16.93 24.00 -7.80
CA LEU A 139 -17.38 23.17 -8.91
C LEU A 139 -18.51 23.81 -9.80
N PRO A 140 -19.53 24.52 -9.26
CA PRO A 140 -20.55 25.15 -10.10
C PRO A 140 -20.00 26.26 -11.00
N GLU A 141 -18.96 26.97 -10.58
CA GLU A 141 -18.43 28.18 -11.22
C GLU A 141 -17.19 27.91 -12.09
N VAL A 142 -16.60 26.70 -11.96
CA VAL A 142 -15.37 26.33 -12.68
C VAL A 142 -15.60 26.33 -14.19
N THR A 143 -14.71 27.01 -14.91
CA THR A 143 -14.52 26.91 -16.35
C THR A 143 -13.07 26.50 -16.60
N VAL A 144 -12.91 25.27 -17.14
CA VAL A 144 -11.59 24.76 -17.50
C VAL A 144 -11.10 25.43 -18.78
N PRO A 145 -9.88 25.99 -18.83
CA PRO A 145 -9.31 26.52 -20.06
C PRO A 145 -9.30 25.47 -21.17
N GLN A 146 -9.74 25.86 -22.37
CA GLN A 146 -9.78 24.94 -23.53
C GLN A 146 -8.42 24.84 -24.24
N THR A 147 -7.48 25.74 -23.94
CA THR A 147 -6.15 25.80 -24.55
C THR A 147 -5.11 26.19 -23.50
N GLY A 148 -3.85 25.85 -23.75
CA GLY A 148 -2.74 26.21 -22.85
C GLY A 148 -2.61 25.30 -21.63
N LEU A 149 -3.33 24.17 -21.57
CA LEU A 149 -3.11 23.15 -20.57
C LEU A 149 -1.78 22.45 -20.86
N ALA A 150 -0.86 22.46 -19.89
CA ALA A 150 0.39 21.77 -19.97
C ALA A 150 0.80 21.24 -18.58
N ALA A 151 1.31 20.03 -18.52
CA ALA A 151 1.97 19.54 -17.32
C ALA A 151 3.25 20.37 -17.06
N PRO A 152 3.65 20.56 -15.80
CA PRO A 152 4.89 21.27 -15.48
C PRO A 152 6.12 20.55 -16.05
N GLU A 153 7.18 21.32 -16.36
CA GLU A 153 8.48 20.74 -16.74
C GLU A 153 9.03 19.85 -15.61
N VAL A 154 9.60 18.71 -16.02
CA VAL A 154 10.10 17.71 -15.08
C VAL A 154 11.49 18.10 -14.56
N ASP A 155 11.66 18.10 -13.25
CA ASP A 155 12.96 18.22 -12.60
C ASP A 155 13.55 16.83 -12.32
N GLU A 156 14.37 16.33 -13.22
CA GLU A 156 15.05 15.03 -13.11
C GLU A 156 15.95 14.90 -11.87
N SER A 157 16.39 16.01 -11.25
CA SER A 157 17.19 15.97 -10.03
C SER A 157 16.46 15.37 -8.85
N MET A 158 15.13 15.38 -8.87
CA MET A 158 14.26 14.83 -7.83
C MET A 158 14.40 13.31 -7.76
N ARG A 159 14.39 12.64 -8.93
CA ARG A 159 14.59 11.18 -8.99
C ARG A 159 15.95 10.78 -8.45
N VAL A 160 17.00 11.48 -8.85
CA VAL A 160 18.38 11.26 -8.39
C VAL A 160 18.48 11.44 -6.86
N GLU A 161 17.82 12.45 -6.31
CA GLU A 161 17.80 12.71 -4.87
C GLU A 161 17.13 11.59 -4.10
N TYR A 162 15.96 11.11 -4.59
CA TYR A 162 15.27 9.98 -3.96
C TYR A 162 16.08 8.68 -4.04
N VAL A 163 16.68 8.37 -5.20
CA VAL A 163 17.56 7.20 -5.34
C VAL A 163 18.73 7.26 -4.34
N ARG A 164 19.34 8.42 -4.17
CA ARG A 164 20.41 8.61 -3.16
C ARG A 164 19.93 8.37 -1.74
N SER A 165 18.72 8.82 -1.42
CA SER A 165 18.13 8.59 -0.07
C SER A 165 17.89 7.10 0.21
N LEU A 166 17.42 6.36 -0.79
CA LEU A 166 17.22 4.92 -0.70
C LEU A 166 18.57 4.18 -0.48
N LEU A 167 19.59 4.50 -1.25
CA LEU A 167 20.93 3.91 -1.10
C LEU A 167 21.56 4.25 0.26
N ALA A 168 21.32 5.47 0.76
CA ALA A 168 21.78 5.88 2.09
C ALA A 168 21.10 5.11 3.24
N ALA A 169 19.93 4.53 3.00
CA ALA A 169 19.23 3.69 4.01
C ALA A 169 19.93 2.34 4.23
N VAL A 170 20.73 1.87 3.26
CA VAL A 170 21.39 0.55 3.27
C VAL A 170 22.87 0.65 2.88
N PRO A 171 23.68 1.44 3.59
CA PRO A 171 25.05 1.79 3.17
C PRO A 171 26.01 0.59 3.13
N GLU A 172 25.68 -0.48 3.86
CA GLU A 172 26.50 -1.69 3.99
C GLU A 172 25.92 -2.88 3.22
N LEU A 173 24.86 -2.68 2.43
CA LEU A 173 24.26 -3.75 1.64
C LEU A 173 25.26 -4.23 0.58
N SER A 174 25.59 -5.50 0.60
CA SER A 174 26.37 -6.17 -0.44
C SER A 174 25.58 -7.32 -1.03
N LEU A 175 25.36 -7.28 -2.34
CA LEU A 175 24.62 -8.32 -3.06
C LEU A 175 25.50 -9.55 -3.35
N GLY A 176 26.84 -9.39 -3.35
CA GLY A 176 27.75 -10.50 -3.62
C GLY A 176 27.50 -11.15 -4.99
N SER A 177 27.09 -12.41 -5.00
CA SER A 177 26.71 -13.15 -6.21
C SER A 177 25.20 -13.31 -6.39
N MET A 178 24.36 -12.57 -5.65
CA MET A 178 22.90 -12.66 -5.81
C MET A 178 22.46 -12.22 -7.19
N CYS A 179 21.54 -12.97 -7.78
CA CYS A 179 20.78 -12.58 -8.96
C CYS A 179 19.34 -12.26 -8.51
N ILE A 180 18.86 -11.05 -8.83
CA ILE A 180 17.56 -10.55 -8.40
C ILE A 180 16.68 -10.30 -9.62
N VAL A 181 15.44 -10.80 -9.61
CA VAL A 181 14.43 -10.43 -10.60
C VAL A 181 13.59 -9.28 -10.05
N VAL A 182 13.46 -8.20 -10.80
CA VAL A 182 12.70 -7.00 -10.42
C VAL A 182 11.57 -6.77 -11.42
N ASP A 183 10.35 -6.99 -10.97
CA ASP A 183 9.12 -6.70 -11.73
C ASP A 183 8.62 -5.30 -11.36
N CYS A 184 8.68 -4.37 -12.32
CA CYS A 184 8.29 -2.99 -12.15
C CYS A 184 6.79 -2.74 -12.42
N ALA A 185 5.99 -3.78 -12.66
CA ALA A 185 4.56 -3.66 -12.97
C ALA A 185 4.23 -2.72 -14.16
N ASN A 186 5.19 -2.38 -15.02
CA ASN A 186 5.11 -1.28 -15.98
C ASN A 186 4.62 0.04 -15.35
N GLY A 187 4.82 0.20 -14.04
CA GLY A 187 4.41 1.35 -13.23
C GLY A 187 5.55 2.33 -12.97
N ALA A 188 5.38 3.18 -11.97
CA ALA A 188 6.33 4.21 -11.58
C ALA A 188 7.72 3.67 -11.19
N ALA A 189 7.79 2.43 -10.69
CA ALA A 189 9.05 1.75 -10.43
C ALA A 189 9.94 1.62 -11.68
N SER A 190 9.36 1.59 -12.90
CA SER A 190 10.11 1.53 -14.15
C SER A 190 11.04 2.72 -14.37
N ALA A 191 10.71 3.89 -13.81
CA ALA A 191 11.54 5.08 -13.90
C ALA A 191 12.65 5.16 -12.83
N VAL A 192 12.47 4.48 -11.68
CA VAL A 192 13.35 4.62 -10.51
C VAL A 192 14.23 3.37 -10.30
N ALA A 193 13.64 2.18 -10.43
CA ALA A 193 14.34 0.94 -10.11
C ALA A 193 15.59 0.68 -10.96
N PRO A 194 15.62 0.96 -12.29
CA PRO A 194 16.83 0.74 -13.07
C PRO A 194 18.03 1.59 -12.60
N GLU A 195 17.83 2.84 -12.22
CA GLU A 195 18.87 3.70 -11.68
C GLU A 195 19.31 3.21 -10.29
N LEU A 196 18.36 2.93 -9.39
CA LEU A 196 18.61 2.46 -8.04
C LEU A 196 19.43 1.15 -8.03
N PHE A 197 18.95 0.12 -8.73
CA PHE A 197 19.62 -1.17 -8.75
C PHE A 197 20.90 -1.13 -9.60
N GLY A 198 20.98 -0.27 -10.63
CA GLY A 198 22.20 -0.04 -11.39
C GLY A 198 23.33 0.49 -10.51
N GLU A 199 23.04 1.51 -9.68
CA GLU A 199 24.01 2.04 -8.73
C GLU A 199 24.36 1.01 -7.63
N LEU A 200 23.35 0.26 -7.15
CA LEU A 200 23.58 -0.79 -6.15
C LEU A 200 24.56 -1.86 -6.66
N ILE A 201 24.33 -2.37 -7.88
CA ILE A 201 25.21 -3.35 -8.50
C ILE A 201 26.62 -2.79 -8.71
N ALA A 202 26.71 -1.57 -9.23
CA ALA A 202 28.00 -0.94 -9.48
C ALA A 202 28.86 -0.81 -8.20
N ARG A 203 28.21 -0.63 -7.05
CA ARG A 203 28.89 -0.48 -5.75
C ARG A 203 29.17 -1.82 -5.06
N HIS A 204 28.25 -2.78 -5.20
CA HIS A 204 28.16 -3.93 -4.29
C HIS A 204 28.08 -5.30 -4.99
N GLY A 205 28.23 -5.33 -6.32
CA GLY A 205 28.14 -6.56 -7.11
C GLY A 205 26.71 -7.07 -7.27
N GLY A 206 26.57 -8.32 -7.69
CA GLY A 206 25.28 -8.94 -7.98
C GLY A 206 24.83 -8.78 -9.42
N GLU A 207 23.67 -9.33 -9.74
CA GLU A 207 23.00 -9.24 -11.04
C GLU A 207 21.54 -8.88 -10.81
N VAL A 208 21.00 -7.99 -11.64
CA VAL A 208 19.56 -7.65 -11.61
C VAL A 208 18.98 -7.81 -13.01
N ARG A 209 17.82 -8.45 -13.07
CA ARG A 209 17.03 -8.65 -14.30
C ARG A 209 15.67 -8.00 -14.13
N PHE A 210 15.36 -7.05 -15.01
CA PHE A 210 14.09 -6.33 -14.97
C PHE A 210 13.07 -7.04 -15.85
N THR A 211 11.84 -7.12 -15.33
CA THR A 211 10.64 -7.52 -16.08
C THR A 211 9.59 -6.42 -15.96
N HIS A 212 8.68 -6.34 -16.91
CA HIS A 212 7.60 -5.34 -16.94
C HIS A 212 8.10 -3.92 -16.60
N ALA A 213 9.20 -3.51 -17.26
CA ALA A 213 9.85 -2.20 -17.09
C ALA A 213 9.77 -1.34 -18.37
N SER A 214 8.81 -1.60 -19.23
CA SER A 214 8.61 -0.89 -20.51
C SER A 214 7.16 -0.39 -20.60
N PRO A 215 6.80 0.65 -19.83
CA PRO A 215 5.45 1.18 -19.80
C PRO A 215 5.05 1.79 -21.15
N ASN A 216 3.79 1.60 -21.56
CA ASN A 216 3.21 2.16 -22.78
C ASN A 216 1.94 2.98 -22.52
N GLY A 217 1.64 3.28 -21.26
CA GLY A 217 0.45 4.00 -20.81
C GLY A 217 -0.76 3.13 -20.51
N ARG A 218 -0.79 1.88 -21.02
CA ARG A 218 -1.95 0.98 -20.90
C ARG A 218 -1.63 -0.38 -20.31
N ASN A 219 -0.37 -0.70 -20.15
CA ASN A 219 0.09 -2.01 -19.65
C ASN A 219 0.50 -2.01 -18.17
N ILE A 220 0.22 -0.92 -17.42
CA ILE A 220 0.46 -0.89 -15.97
C ILE A 220 -0.38 -1.94 -15.26
N ASN A 221 0.23 -2.75 -14.40
CA ASN A 221 -0.39 -3.88 -13.67
C ASN A 221 -1.02 -4.97 -14.56
N GLU A 222 -0.82 -4.95 -15.87
CA GLU A 222 -1.42 -5.92 -16.77
C GLU A 222 -0.70 -7.26 -16.66
N ALA A 223 -1.35 -8.23 -16.01
CA ALA A 223 -0.80 -9.56 -15.71
C ALA A 223 0.61 -9.51 -15.09
N CYS A 224 0.91 -8.52 -14.26
CA CYS A 224 2.17 -8.32 -13.54
C CYS A 224 1.95 -7.51 -12.26
N GLY A 225 3.02 -7.28 -11.51
CA GLY A 225 2.95 -6.45 -10.31
C GLY A 225 2.40 -7.18 -9.09
N ALA A 226 2.12 -6.41 -8.03
CA ALA A 226 1.77 -6.94 -6.71
C ALA A 226 0.47 -7.77 -6.66
N LEU A 227 -0.44 -7.64 -7.63
CA LEU A 227 -1.63 -8.50 -7.73
C LEU A 227 -1.32 -9.84 -8.43
N HIS A 228 -0.19 -9.97 -9.09
CA HIS A 228 0.26 -11.13 -9.85
C HIS A 228 1.67 -11.55 -9.42
N ALA A 229 1.91 -11.66 -8.11
CA ALA A 229 3.21 -12.02 -7.56
C ALA A 229 3.69 -13.43 -7.98
N ASP A 230 2.78 -14.29 -8.44
CA ASP A 230 3.08 -15.57 -9.07
C ASP A 230 3.91 -15.41 -10.35
N VAL A 231 3.80 -14.30 -11.06
CA VAL A 231 4.57 -13.99 -12.27
C VAL A 231 6.06 -13.82 -11.94
N VAL A 232 6.38 -12.94 -10.98
CA VAL A 232 7.78 -12.80 -10.54
C VAL A 232 8.32 -14.09 -9.91
N ALA A 233 7.47 -14.85 -9.23
CA ALA A 233 7.82 -16.14 -8.66
C ALA A 233 8.20 -17.18 -9.74
N ALA A 234 7.44 -17.24 -10.83
CA ALA A 234 7.75 -18.08 -12.00
C ALA A 234 9.07 -17.66 -12.68
N GLU A 235 9.30 -16.34 -12.82
CA GLU A 235 10.55 -15.81 -13.38
C GLU A 235 11.77 -16.17 -12.52
N VAL A 236 11.67 -16.08 -11.19
CA VAL A 236 12.74 -16.50 -10.27
C VAL A 236 13.09 -17.96 -10.48
N ALA A 237 12.09 -18.85 -10.52
CA ALA A 237 12.30 -20.28 -10.73
C ALA A 237 12.91 -20.57 -12.11
N ALA A 238 12.40 -19.95 -13.17
CA ALA A 238 12.89 -20.14 -14.55
C ALA A 238 14.33 -19.65 -14.72
N GLN A 239 14.69 -18.54 -14.10
CA GLN A 239 15.99 -17.92 -14.21
C GLN A 239 16.99 -18.38 -13.15
N LYS A 240 16.55 -19.23 -12.20
CA LYS A 240 17.33 -19.68 -11.03
C LYS A 240 17.91 -18.48 -10.25
N ALA A 241 17.10 -17.43 -10.11
CA ALA A 241 17.50 -16.24 -9.38
C ALA A 241 17.51 -16.50 -7.87
N SER A 242 18.21 -15.66 -7.11
CA SER A 242 18.30 -15.77 -5.65
C SER A 242 16.99 -15.37 -4.98
N LEU A 243 16.29 -14.39 -5.54
CA LEU A 243 14.97 -13.95 -5.15
C LEU A 243 14.36 -13.02 -6.22
N GLY A 244 13.07 -12.72 -6.08
CA GLY A 244 12.38 -11.73 -6.89
C GLY A 244 11.66 -10.71 -6.04
N VAL A 245 11.45 -9.51 -6.59
CA VAL A 245 10.59 -8.47 -6.04
C VAL A 245 9.66 -7.96 -7.11
N THR A 246 8.42 -7.72 -6.75
CA THR A 246 7.41 -7.07 -7.59
C THR A 246 6.77 -5.92 -6.85
N PHE A 247 6.44 -4.86 -7.58
CA PHE A 247 5.80 -3.64 -7.06
C PHE A 247 4.36 -3.54 -7.58
N ASP A 248 3.57 -2.64 -7.01
CA ASP A 248 2.36 -2.17 -7.64
C ASP A 248 2.62 -0.91 -8.47
N GLY A 249 1.58 -0.38 -9.13
CA GLY A 249 1.73 0.66 -10.14
C GLY A 249 2.41 1.94 -9.69
N ASP A 250 2.31 2.32 -8.41
CA ASP A 250 2.97 3.49 -7.82
C ASP A 250 4.03 3.13 -6.76
N ALA A 251 4.33 1.84 -6.65
CA ALA A 251 5.41 1.26 -5.85
C ALA A 251 5.37 1.63 -4.36
N ASP A 252 4.18 1.85 -3.79
CA ASP A 252 4.00 1.95 -2.35
C ASP A 252 3.95 0.57 -1.67
N ARG A 253 3.85 -0.51 -2.48
CA ARG A 253 3.86 -1.93 -2.08
C ARG A 253 4.98 -2.70 -2.75
N SER A 254 5.45 -3.74 -2.05
CA SER A 254 6.32 -4.76 -2.63
C SER A 254 5.97 -6.15 -2.10
N LEU A 255 5.95 -7.13 -3.00
CA LEU A 255 5.89 -8.54 -2.69
C LEU A 255 7.12 -9.24 -3.26
N PHE A 256 7.43 -10.42 -2.76
CA PHE A 256 8.68 -11.09 -3.10
C PHE A 256 8.44 -12.53 -3.53
N ALA A 257 9.47 -13.14 -4.12
CA ALA A 257 9.53 -14.55 -4.37
C ALA A 257 10.87 -15.09 -3.86
N ASP A 258 10.85 -16.27 -3.24
CA ASP A 258 12.06 -16.93 -2.80
C ASP A 258 12.74 -17.71 -3.95
N GLU A 259 13.90 -18.25 -3.70
CA GLU A 259 14.73 -19.03 -4.65
C GLU A 259 14.03 -20.26 -5.24
N HIS A 260 12.91 -20.68 -4.65
CA HIS A 260 12.09 -21.80 -5.13
C HIS A 260 10.85 -21.33 -5.92
N GLY A 261 10.69 -20.02 -6.13
CA GLY A 261 9.51 -19.46 -6.78
C GLY A 261 8.26 -19.49 -5.89
N ARG A 262 8.41 -19.45 -4.56
CA ARG A 262 7.27 -19.29 -3.63
C ARG A 262 7.09 -17.83 -3.31
N VAL A 263 5.84 -17.37 -3.38
CA VAL A 263 5.49 -15.98 -3.04
C VAL A 263 5.73 -15.73 -1.55
N VAL A 264 6.42 -14.64 -1.26
CA VAL A 264 6.71 -14.12 0.08
C VAL A 264 5.99 -12.77 0.21
N ASN A 265 4.91 -12.75 0.99
CA ASN A 265 4.03 -11.60 1.12
C ASN A 265 4.43 -10.66 2.27
N GLY A 266 3.64 -9.59 2.49
CA GLY A 266 3.91 -8.59 3.53
C GLY A 266 3.97 -9.17 4.95
N ASP A 267 3.25 -10.25 5.25
CA ASP A 267 3.33 -10.90 6.56
C ASP A 267 4.73 -11.47 6.81
N ALA A 268 5.32 -12.11 5.82
CA ALA A 268 6.69 -12.60 5.91
C ALA A 268 7.71 -11.46 6.03
N VAL A 269 7.49 -10.37 5.29
CA VAL A 269 8.35 -9.16 5.40
C VAL A 269 8.28 -8.59 6.81
N LEU A 270 7.08 -8.45 7.39
CA LEU A 270 6.89 -7.98 8.76
C LEU A 270 7.60 -8.87 9.79
N LEU A 271 7.56 -10.19 9.60
CA LEU A 271 8.28 -11.14 10.46
C LEU A 271 9.79 -10.93 10.39
N LEU A 272 10.35 -10.88 9.18
CA LEU A 272 11.79 -10.75 8.97
C LEU A 272 12.31 -9.39 9.41
N ALA A 273 11.61 -8.31 9.05
CA ALA A 273 11.96 -6.95 9.48
C ALA A 273 11.82 -6.78 10.99
N GLY A 274 10.77 -7.34 11.61
CA GLY A 274 10.57 -7.31 13.05
C GLY A 274 11.72 -7.97 13.81
N ARG A 275 12.09 -9.19 13.42
CA ARG A 275 13.24 -9.92 13.99
C ARG A 275 14.56 -9.18 13.79
N HIS A 276 14.76 -8.62 12.61
CA HIS A 276 15.96 -7.85 12.29
C HIS A 276 16.07 -6.59 13.14
N LEU A 277 15.02 -5.79 13.23
CA LEU A 277 14.99 -4.58 14.05
C LEU A 277 15.15 -4.93 15.53
N GLN A 278 14.53 -6.01 16.01
CA GLN A 278 14.68 -6.47 17.39
C GLN A 278 16.14 -6.85 17.70
N SER A 279 16.80 -7.60 16.82
CA SER A 279 18.20 -7.98 16.99
C SER A 279 19.16 -6.79 17.04
N GLN A 280 18.75 -5.65 16.47
CA GLN A 280 19.49 -4.38 16.52
C GLN A 280 19.07 -3.47 17.69
N GLY A 281 18.10 -3.88 18.52
CA GLY A 281 17.53 -3.04 19.57
C GLY A 281 16.74 -1.84 19.04
N LYS A 282 16.22 -1.92 17.78
CA LYS A 282 15.51 -0.84 17.10
C LYS A 282 14.00 -1.10 16.95
N LEU A 283 13.50 -2.26 17.38
CA LEU A 283 12.06 -2.54 17.39
C LEU A 283 11.44 -1.96 18.66
N ALA A 284 10.83 -0.80 18.56
CA ALA A 284 10.28 -0.09 19.71
C ALA A 284 9.19 -0.92 20.40
N GLY A 285 9.38 -1.18 21.70
CA GLY A 285 8.48 -1.95 22.56
C GLY A 285 8.29 -3.41 22.16
N ASP A 286 9.14 -3.95 21.28
CA ASP A 286 8.97 -5.28 20.66
C ASP A 286 7.57 -5.45 20.04
N ILE A 287 7.10 -4.40 19.33
CA ILE A 287 5.77 -4.35 18.74
C ILE A 287 5.87 -4.27 17.22
N VAL A 288 5.03 -5.06 16.54
CA VAL A 288 4.72 -4.95 15.10
C VAL A 288 3.22 -4.67 14.96
N VAL A 289 2.86 -3.67 14.17
CA VAL A 289 1.46 -3.38 13.84
C VAL A 289 1.12 -4.01 12.49
N ALA A 290 0.09 -4.86 12.47
CA ALA A 290 -0.41 -5.47 11.24
C ALA A 290 -1.92 -5.24 11.11
N THR A 291 -2.52 -5.56 9.97
CA THR A 291 -3.97 -5.42 9.82
C THR A 291 -4.72 -6.67 10.29
N THR A 292 -6.05 -6.54 10.39
CA THR A 292 -6.94 -7.68 10.63
C THR A 292 -6.90 -8.73 9.51
N MET A 293 -6.31 -8.41 8.35
CA MET A 293 -6.12 -9.37 7.25
C MET A 293 -4.85 -10.22 7.40
N SER A 294 -3.87 -9.78 8.19
CA SER A 294 -2.65 -10.55 8.44
C SER A 294 -2.95 -11.90 9.07
N ASN A 295 -2.27 -12.93 8.57
CA ASN A 295 -2.49 -14.32 8.97
C ASN A 295 -2.12 -14.57 10.43
N MET A 296 -2.84 -15.45 11.12
CA MET A 296 -2.53 -15.86 12.49
C MET A 296 -1.15 -16.51 12.61
N GLY A 297 -0.66 -17.13 11.54
CA GLY A 297 0.69 -17.67 11.47
C GLY A 297 1.78 -16.61 11.70
N LEU A 298 1.58 -15.38 11.21
CA LEU A 298 2.45 -14.25 11.52
C LEU A 298 2.47 -13.95 13.01
N GLU A 299 1.29 -13.84 13.64
CA GLU A 299 1.19 -13.57 15.08
C GLU A 299 1.88 -14.65 15.91
N ALA A 300 1.67 -15.93 15.54
CA ALA A 300 2.33 -17.05 16.19
C ALA A 300 3.86 -17.03 16.00
N ALA A 301 4.35 -16.67 14.81
CA ALA A 301 5.78 -16.58 14.52
C ALA A 301 6.45 -15.41 15.26
N LEU A 302 5.82 -14.25 15.30
CA LEU A 302 6.29 -13.08 16.06
C LEU A 302 6.33 -13.39 17.56
N LYS A 303 5.28 -14.03 18.09
CA LYS A 303 5.20 -14.43 19.50
C LYS A 303 6.34 -15.38 19.89
N ARG A 304 6.73 -16.34 19.02
CA ARG A 304 7.91 -17.21 19.26
C ARG A 304 9.21 -16.42 19.36
N SER A 305 9.30 -15.26 18.72
CA SER A 305 10.43 -14.34 18.81
C SER A 305 10.31 -13.33 19.96
N GLY A 306 9.28 -13.41 20.80
CA GLY A 306 9.03 -12.45 21.87
C GLY A 306 8.48 -11.10 21.37
N ILE A 307 8.02 -11.03 20.11
CA ILE A 307 7.46 -9.82 19.49
C ILE A 307 5.95 -9.88 19.60
N ARG A 308 5.34 -8.79 20.06
CA ARG A 308 3.89 -8.65 20.15
C ARG A 308 3.33 -8.05 18.87
N MET A 309 2.31 -8.68 18.28
CA MET A 309 1.56 -8.13 17.17
C MET A 309 0.33 -7.36 17.67
N LEU A 310 0.12 -6.17 17.13
CA LEU A 310 -1.12 -5.40 17.29
C LEU A 310 -1.87 -5.37 15.96
N ARG A 311 -3.20 -5.51 16.02
CA ARG A 311 -4.04 -5.50 14.83
C ARG A 311 -4.75 -4.16 14.67
N ALA A 312 -4.55 -3.52 13.53
CA ALA A 312 -5.31 -2.36 13.07
C ALA A 312 -6.44 -2.79 12.10
N PRO A 313 -7.45 -1.99 11.88
CA PRO A 313 -8.36 -2.15 10.74
C PRO A 313 -7.57 -2.16 9.40
N VAL A 314 -8.20 -2.69 8.35
CA VAL A 314 -7.62 -2.71 6.99
C VAL A 314 -7.48 -1.28 6.46
N GLY A 315 -6.31 -0.97 5.96
CA GLY A 315 -5.92 0.33 5.39
C GLY A 315 -4.66 0.87 6.06
N ASP A 316 -3.73 1.31 5.24
CA ASP A 316 -2.42 1.85 5.64
C ASP A 316 -2.52 3.00 6.65
N LYS A 317 -3.54 3.85 6.51
CA LYS A 317 -3.85 4.92 7.45
C LYS A 317 -4.06 4.40 8.87
N TYR A 318 -4.84 3.34 9.04
CA TYR A 318 -5.13 2.77 10.37
C TYR A 318 -3.90 2.09 10.97
N VAL A 319 -3.05 1.49 10.13
CA VAL A 319 -1.76 0.95 10.56
C VAL A 319 -0.88 2.09 11.08
N LEU A 320 -0.78 3.18 10.33
CA LEU A 320 -0.01 4.36 10.71
C LEU A 320 -0.52 4.99 12.01
N GLU A 321 -1.83 5.21 12.14
CA GLU A 321 -2.48 5.74 13.35
C GLU A 321 -2.15 4.85 14.58
N GLN A 322 -2.23 3.53 14.42
CA GLN A 322 -1.91 2.59 15.49
C GLN A 322 -0.41 2.59 15.84
N MET A 323 0.47 2.72 14.82
CA MET A 323 1.91 2.87 15.05
C MET A 323 2.23 4.14 15.83
N GLN A 324 1.65 5.28 15.44
CA GLN A 324 1.83 6.56 16.14
C GLN A 324 1.31 6.50 17.58
N ALA A 325 0.14 5.92 17.80
CA ALA A 325 -0.47 5.79 19.12
C ALA A 325 0.34 4.90 20.08
N THR A 326 1.07 3.92 19.53
CA THR A 326 1.84 2.94 20.33
C THR A 326 3.35 3.18 20.35
N GLY A 327 3.83 4.08 19.47
CA GLY A 327 5.26 4.30 19.25
C GLY A 327 5.95 3.15 18.49
N ALA A 328 5.18 2.27 17.84
CA ALA A 328 5.75 1.14 17.10
C ALA A 328 6.59 1.62 15.91
N SER A 329 7.76 1.00 15.71
CA SER A 329 8.69 1.35 14.63
C SER A 329 8.45 0.58 13.33
N LEU A 330 7.60 -0.45 13.34
CA LEU A 330 7.28 -1.30 12.20
C LEU A 330 5.79 -1.60 12.15
N GLY A 331 5.21 -1.46 10.98
CA GLY A 331 3.85 -1.90 10.70
C GLY A 331 3.64 -2.14 9.21
N GLY A 332 2.50 -2.73 8.86
CA GLY A 332 2.18 -2.95 7.46
C GLY A 332 1.01 -3.89 7.22
N GLU A 333 0.87 -4.24 5.97
CA GLU A 333 -0.21 -5.07 5.47
C GLU A 333 0.33 -6.30 4.73
N GLN A 334 -0.44 -7.38 4.74
CA GLN A 334 -0.14 -8.58 3.95
C GLN A 334 0.04 -8.28 2.45
N SER A 335 -0.63 -7.22 1.95
CA SER A 335 -0.53 -6.75 0.56
C SER A 335 0.83 -6.13 0.19
N GLY A 336 1.77 -6.03 1.14
CA GLY A 336 3.12 -5.53 0.88
C GLY A 336 3.33 -4.04 1.15
N HIS A 337 2.33 -3.32 1.66
CA HIS A 337 2.48 -1.94 2.13
C HIS A 337 3.12 -1.94 3.52
N ILE A 338 4.42 -1.68 3.60
CA ILE A 338 5.22 -1.76 4.83
C ILE A 338 5.70 -0.38 5.25
N LEU A 339 5.53 -0.06 6.51
CA LEU A 339 5.87 1.21 7.14
C LEU A 339 7.04 1.03 8.10
N PHE A 340 8.10 1.78 7.87
CA PHE A 340 9.26 1.86 8.78
C PHE A 340 9.30 3.27 9.40
N ALA A 341 8.86 3.41 10.65
CA ALA A 341 8.86 4.71 11.34
C ALA A 341 10.27 5.34 11.35
N GLY A 342 10.33 6.64 11.07
CA GLY A 342 11.58 7.39 10.98
C GLY A 342 12.39 7.16 9.69
N ARG A 343 11.92 6.31 8.78
CA ARG A 343 12.53 6.11 7.45
C ARG A 343 11.63 6.54 6.31
N SER A 344 10.33 6.30 6.42
CA SER A 344 9.32 6.72 5.44
C SER A 344 8.04 7.13 6.15
N THR A 345 7.32 8.07 5.56
CA THR A 345 6.01 8.55 6.05
C THR A 345 4.83 7.79 5.45
N THR A 346 5.10 6.97 4.43
CA THR A 346 4.14 6.07 3.78
C THR A 346 4.83 4.75 3.45
N GLY A 347 4.10 3.75 2.97
CA GLY A 347 4.71 2.55 2.43
C GLY A 347 5.66 2.88 1.29
N ASP A 348 6.81 2.19 1.26
CA ASP A 348 7.84 2.37 0.25
C ASP A 348 8.34 1.00 -0.19
N GLY A 349 7.88 0.56 -1.36
CA GLY A 349 8.22 -0.76 -1.89
C GLY A 349 9.70 -0.90 -2.21
N LEU A 350 10.34 0.15 -2.73
CA LEU A 350 11.77 0.16 -3.05
C LEU A 350 12.63 0.13 -1.77
N LEU A 351 12.30 0.93 -0.77
CA LEU A 351 12.95 0.88 0.55
C LEU A 351 12.78 -0.50 1.20
N THR A 352 11.57 -1.05 1.16
CA THR A 352 11.26 -2.38 1.70
C THR A 352 12.10 -3.45 0.99
N ALA A 353 12.24 -3.37 -0.34
CA ALA A 353 13.07 -4.28 -1.12
C ALA A 353 14.54 -4.21 -0.68
N LEU A 354 15.10 -3.02 -0.55
CA LEU A 354 16.49 -2.84 -0.11
C LEU A 354 16.72 -3.37 1.31
N LEU A 355 15.80 -3.11 2.24
CA LEU A 355 15.91 -3.59 3.62
C LEU A 355 15.79 -5.12 3.70
N LEU A 356 14.92 -5.73 2.90
CA LEU A 356 14.83 -7.20 2.84
C LEU A 356 16.10 -7.80 2.23
N LEU A 357 16.65 -7.21 1.16
CA LEU A 357 17.92 -7.61 0.59
C LEU A 357 19.07 -7.52 1.61
N GLU A 358 19.10 -6.48 2.43
CA GLU A 358 20.09 -6.34 3.52
C GLU A 358 19.93 -7.47 4.55
N ILE A 359 18.70 -7.82 4.93
CA ILE A 359 18.42 -8.94 5.85
C ILE A 359 18.93 -10.26 5.27
N VAL A 360 18.61 -10.55 4.01
CA VAL A 360 19.07 -11.75 3.32
C VAL A 360 20.60 -11.79 3.25
N ALA A 361 21.23 -10.71 2.76
CA ALA A 361 22.68 -10.63 2.62
C ALA A 361 23.42 -10.80 3.96
N ARG A 362 22.98 -10.11 5.00
CA ARG A 362 23.60 -10.20 6.35
C ARG A 362 23.41 -11.57 7.02
N SER A 363 22.30 -12.24 6.75
CA SER A 363 22.01 -13.54 7.35
C SER A 363 22.84 -14.66 6.76
N GLY A 364 23.31 -14.52 5.53
CA GLY A 364 23.95 -15.59 4.74
C GLY A 364 23.00 -16.74 4.39
N LYS A 365 21.69 -16.56 4.56
CA LYS A 365 20.64 -17.55 4.26
C LYS A 365 19.82 -17.10 3.06
N THR A 366 19.16 -18.05 2.41
CA THR A 366 18.19 -17.75 1.36
C THR A 366 16.89 -17.19 1.96
N LEU A 367 16.09 -16.51 1.15
CA LEU A 367 14.81 -15.94 1.59
C LEU A 367 13.86 -17.06 2.03
N GLY A 368 13.82 -18.19 1.31
CA GLY A 368 13.03 -19.36 1.68
C GLY A 368 13.42 -19.95 3.04
N ALA A 369 14.74 -20.05 3.33
CA ALA A 369 15.20 -20.52 4.63
C ALA A 369 14.88 -19.56 5.77
N LEU A 370 14.82 -18.25 5.51
CA LEU A 370 14.45 -17.24 6.52
C LEU A 370 12.96 -17.25 6.86
N THR A 371 12.11 -17.70 5.94
CA THR A 371 10.66 -17.75 6.10
C THR A 371 10.12 -19.14 6.43
N GLU A 372 10.98 -20.16 6.53
CA GLU A 372 10.61 -21.57 6.72
C GLU A 372 9.72 -21.80 7.96
N ASP A 373 9.93 -21.05 9.03
CA ASP A 373 9.16 -21.18 10.24
C ASP A 373 7.86 -20.35 10.25
N LEU A 374 7.56 -19.57 9.21
CA LEU A 374 6.28 -18.90 9.03
C LEU A 374 5.25 -19.88 8.47
N LYS A 375 4.52 -20.52 9.36
CA LYS A 375 3.41 -21.39 8.96
C LYS A 375 2.19 -20.53 8.67
N VAL A 376 1.72 -20.54 7.42
CA VAL A 376 0.46 -19.90 7.05
C VAL A 376 -0.69 -20.78 7.54
N PHE A 377 -1.55 -20.23 8.38
CA PHE A 377 -2.75 -20.94 8.84
C PHE A 377 -3.78 -20.99 7.72
N PRO A 378 -4.36 -22.17 7.46
CA PRO A 378 -5.49 -22.30 6.55
C PRO A 378 -6.61 -21.34 6.91
N GLN A 379 -7.28 -20.79 5.88
CA GLN A 379 -8.39 -19.86 6.03
C GLN A 379 -9.55 -20.26 5.11
N VAL A 380 -10.77 -20.25 5.64
CA VAL A 380 -11.97 -20.43 4.83
C VAL A 380 -12.90 -19.24 4.98
N ILE A 381 -13.50 -18.83 3.86
CA ILE A 381 -14.55 -17.80 3.83
C ILE A 381 -15.83 -18.43 3.32
N VAL A 382 -16.85 -18.44 4.18
CA VAL A 382 -18.19 -18.93 3.83
C VAL A 382 -19.14 -17.74 3.73
N ASN A 383 -19.88 -17.64 2.62
CA ASN A 383 -20.89 -16.63 2.40
C ASN A 383 -22.29 -17.23 2.52
N VAL A 384 -23.07 -16.75 3.48
CA VAL A 384 -24.45 -17.21 3.71
C VAL A 384 -25.42 -16.12 3.26
N ARG A 385 -26.30 -16.43 2.30
CA ARG A 385 -27.39 -15.52 1.93
C ARG A 385 -28.38 -15.38 3.08
N VAL A 386 -28.76 -14.15 3.40
CA VAL A 386 -29.68 -13.85 4.50
C VAL A 386 -30.90 -13.10 3.98
N ALA A 387 -32.09 -13.50 4.51
CA ALA A 387 -33.34 -12.84 4.18
C ALA A 387 -33.45 -11.45 4.84
N GLU A 388 -32.86 -11.30 6.03
CA GLU A 388 -32.86 -10.06 6.79
C GLU A 388 -31.50 -9.85 7.51
N ARG A 389 -31.20 -8.59 7.86
CA ARG A 389 -30.00 -8.24 8.65
C ARG A 389 -30.42 -7.90 10.09
N ARG A 390 -30.53 -8.91 10.94
CA ARG A 390 -30.61 -8.70 12.40
C ARG A 390 -29.20 -8.61 12.99
N PRO A 391 -28.95 -7.81 14.05
CA PRO A 391 -27.67 -7.83 14.75
C PRO A 391 -27.29 -9.27 15.12
N LEU A 392 -26.14 -9.77 14.67
CA LEU A 392 -25.71 -11.16 14.89
C LEU A 392 -25.60 -11.48 16.39
N GLU A 393 -25.20 -10.50 17.18
CA GLU A 393 -25.13 -10.55 18.65
C GLU A 393 -26.49 -10.73 19.33
N SER A 394 -27.60 -10.51 18.64
CA SER A 394 -28.95 -10.73 19.14
C SER A 394 -29.50 -12.17 18.91
N ILE A 395 -28.73 -13.01 18.22
CA ILE A 395 -29.12 -14.36 17.83
C ILE A 395 -28.33 -15.37 18.66
N GLU A 396 -28.95 -15.91 19.70
CA GLU A 396 -28.32 -16.76 20.71
C GLU A 396 -27.54 -17.95 20.10
N SER A 397 -28.11 -18.67 19.12
CA SER A 397 -27.43 -19.79 18.48
C SER A 397 -26.20 -19.40 17.71
N VAL A 398 -26.19 -18.23 17.05
CA VAL A 398 -25.04 -17.69 16.32
C VAL A 398 -23.97 -17.26 17.30
N VAL A 399 -24.35 -16.54 18.36
CA VAL A 399 -23.42 -16.12 19.41
C VAL A 399 -22.76 -17.31 20.08
N GLN A 400 -23.53 -18.35 20.36
CA GLN A 400 -22.99 -19.57 20.98
C GLN A 400 -22.02 -20.31 20.05
N ALA A 401 -22.35 -20.46 18.76
CA ALA A 401 -21.44 -21.07 17.79
C ALA A 401 -20.12 -20.30 17.64
N ILE A 402 -20.18 -18.95 17.60
CA ILE A 402 -18.98 -18.10 17.54
C ILE A 402 -18.15 -18.26 18.82
N ARG A 403 -18.77 -18.19 20.00
CA ARG A 403 -18.04 -18.33 21.28
C ARG A 403 -17.40 -19.70 21.44
N THR A 404 -18.07 -20.77 21.01
CA THR A 404 -17.50 -22.12 21.01
C THR A 404 -16.26 -22.18 20.13
N ALA A 405 -16.36 -21.66 18.90
CA ALA A 405 -15.25 -21.60 17.97
C ALA A 405 -14.06 -20.76 18.53
N GLU A 406 -14.34 -19.58 19.08
CA GLU A 406 -13.31 -18.72 19.70
C GLU A 406 -12.63 -19.39 20.89
N ALA A 407 -13.37 -20.12 21.70
CA ALA A 407 -12.84 -20.84 22.87
C ALA A 407 -11.96 -22.03 22.44
N GLU A 408 -12.41 -22.84 21.49
CA GLU A 408 -11.69 -24.04 21.04
C GLU A 408 -10.48 -23.67 20.15
N LEU A 409 -10.56 -22.58 19.39
CA LEU A 409 -9.45 -22.06 18.58
C LEU A 409 -8.53 -21.09 19.34
N SER A 410 -8.70 -20.92 20.67
CA SER A 410 -7.93 -19.94 21.41
C SER A 410 -6.42 -20.15 21.29
N GLY A 411 -5.76 -19.17 20.65
CA GLY A 411 -4.30 -19.19 20.39
C GLY A 411 -3.89 -19.97 19.13
N THR A 412 -4.78 -20.73 18.50
CA THR A 412 -4.51 -21.53 17.30
C THR A 412 -5.40 -21.15 16.11
N GLY A 413 -6.30 -20.18 16.29
CA GLY A 413 -7.17 -19.72 15.22
C GLY A 413 -8.01 -18.51 15.64
N ARG A 414 -8.86 -18.06 14.71
CA ARG A 414 -9.79 -16.95 14.94
C ARG A 414 -11.03 -17.06 14.06
N VAL A 415 -12.06 -16.34 14.48
CA VAL A 415 -13.34 -16.24 13.77
C VAL A 415 -13.65 -14.76 13.51
N VAL A 416 -14.14 -14.45 12.32
CA VAL A 416 -14.70 -13.14 11.99
C VAL A 416 -16.03 -13.35 11.27
N VAL A 417 -17.11 -12.87 11.88
CA VAL A 417 -18.45 -12.94 11.27
C VAL A 417 -19.01 -11.54 11.12
N ARG A 418 -19.43 -11.18 9.91
CA ARG A 418 -19.97 -9.85 9.62
C ARG A 418 -20.92 -9.88 8.43
N TYR A 419 -21.80 -8.90 8.32
CA TYR A 419 -22.55 -8.68 7.09
C TYR A 419 -21.69 -8.06 5.99
N SER A 420 -21.97 -8.43 4.74
CA SER A 420 -21.46 -7.69 3.57
C SER A 420 -22.05 -6.27 3.54
N GLY A 421 -21.24 -5.29 3.19
CA GLY A 421 -21.72 -3.91 3.06
C GLY A 421 -22.72 -3.73 1.91
N THR A 422 -22.52 -4.45 0.81
CA THR A 422 -23.24 -4.26 -0.47
C THR A 422 -24.23 -5.37 -0.81
N GLU A 423 -24.06 -6.58 -0.28
CA GLU A 423 -24.85 -7.75 -0.64
C GLU A 423 -25.63 -8.29 0.56
N PRO A 424 -26.80 -8.97 0.38
CA PRO A 424 -27.55 -9.61 1.46
C PRO A 424 -26.88 -10.90 1.91
N LEU A 425 -25.64 -10.80 2.40
CA LEU A 425 -24.81 -11.91 2.83
C LEU A 425 -24.25 -11.68 4.24
N ALA A 426 -24.22 -12.74 5.04
CA ALA A 426 -23.32 -12.87 6.18
C ALA A 426 -22.03 -13.56 5.69
N ARG A 427 -20.88 -12.98 6.01
CA ARG A 427 -19.53 -13.54 5.72
C ARG A 427 -18.95 -14.10 6.99
N ILE A 428 -18.59 -15.36 6.95
CA ILE A 428 -17.92 -16.10 8.01
C ILE A 428 -16.51 -16.37 7.54
N MET A 429 -15.53 -15.88 8.25
CA MET A 429 -14.12 -16.22 8.06
C MET A 429 -13.67 -16.99 9.28
N VAL A 430 -13.13 -18.19 9.07
CA VAL A 430 -12.44 -18.98 10.07
C VAL A 430 -11.03 -19.25 9.59
N GLU A 431 -10.08 -19.03 10.45
CA GLU A 431 -8.66 -19.27 10.22
C GLU A 431 -8.15 -20.09 11.41
N ALA A 432 -7.46 -21.20 11.15
CA ALA A 432 -6.95 -22.05 12.20
C ALA A 432 -5.70 -22.80 11.75
N GLU A 433 -4.84 -23.20 12.70
CA GLU A 433 -3.66 -24.03 12.42
C GLU A 433 -4.05 -25.43 11.90
N ASP A 434 -5.17 -25.97 12.40
CA ASP A 434 -5.74 -27.24 11.98
C ASP A 434 -6.90 -27.01 11.00
N GLU A 435 -6.74 -27.55 9.77
CA GLU A 435 -7.71 -27.38 8.70
C GLU A 435 -9.06 -28.07 9.00
N GLN A 436 -9.07 -29.19 9.72
CA GLN A 436 -10.30 -29.89 10.08
C GLN A 436 -11.11 -29.08 11.10
N GLN A 437 -10.44 -28.52 12.11
CA GLN A 437 -11.08 -27.63 13.08
C GLN A 437 -11.60 -26.35 12.39
N MET A 438 -10.83 -25.77 11.46
CA MET A 438 -11.27 -24.62 10.68
C MET A 438 -12.60 -24.89 9.96
N HIS A 439 -12.69 -26.00 9.21
CA HIS A 439 -13.91 -26.37 8.50
C HIS A 439 -15.06 -26.71 9.44
N HIS A 440 -14.79 -27.42 10.56
CA HIS A 440 -15.79 -27.76 11.56
C HIS A 440 -16.49 -26.51 12.12
N HIS A 441 -15.72 -25.52 12.56
CA HIS A 441 -16.27 -24.29 13.12
C HIS A 441 -16.93 -23.40 12.08
N ALA A 442 -16.37 -23.33 10.86
CA ALA A 442 -17.00 -22.58 9.77
C ALA A 442 -18.39 -23.13 9.46
N HIS A 443 -18.53 -24.47 9.39
CA HIS A 443 -19.82 -25.13 9.13
C HIS A 443 -20.80 -24.96 10.29
N ALA A 444 -20.34 -25.04 11.53
CA ALA A 444 -21.19 -24.84 12.71
C ALA A 444 -21.82 -23.43 12.73
N ILE A 445 -21.00 -22.40 12.45
CA ILE A 445 -21.45 -21.01 12.39
C ILE A 445 -22.34 -20.79 11.16
N GLU A 446 -21.99 -21.36 10.00
CA GLU A 446 -22.83 -21.33 8.80
C GLU A 446 -24.22 -21.89 9.07
N SER A 447 -24.31 -23.07 9.68
CA SER A 447 -25.58 -23.73 10.00
C SER A 447 -26.41 -22.85 10.93
N ALA A 448 -25.85 -22.32 11.99
CA ALA A 448 -26.55 -21.44 12.93
C ALA A 448 -27.11 -20.17 12.25
N ILE A 449 -26.36 -19.56 11.34
CA ILE A 449 -26.82 -18.38 10.58
C ILE A 449 -27.90 -18.78 9.57
N ARG A 450 -27.73 -19.90 8.88
CA ARG A 450 -28.67 -20.38 7.85
C ARG A 450 -30.02 -20.74 8.45
N GLU A 451 -30.04 -21.35 9.62
CA GLU A 451 -31.28 -21.69 10.34
C GLU A 451 -32.08 -20.47 10.78
N GLN A 452 -31.41 -19.38 11.15
CA GLN A 452 -32.07 -18.22 11.74
C GLN A 452 -32.34 -17.08 10.75
N LEU A 453 -31.51 -16.96 9.71
CA LEU A 453 -31.55 -15.85 8.78
C LEU A 453 -31.50 -16.27 7.30
N GLY A 454 -31.33 -17.57 7.02
CA GLY A 454 -31.17 -18.09 5.66
C GLY A 454 -32.42 -17.87 4.79
N MET A 455 -32.20 -17.68 3.48
CA MET A 455 -33.26 -17.69 2.46
C MET A 455 -33.59 -19.11 2.04
#